data_f1285cb98e7ab4927fdfdc9ff171afa3
#
_entry.id   f1285cb98e7ab4927fdfdc9ff171afa3
#
_cell.length_a   1.000
_cell.length_b   1.000
_cell.length_c   1.000
_cell.angle_alpha   90.00
_cell.angle_beta   90.00
_cell.angle_gamma   90.00
#
_symmetry.space_group_name_H-M   'P 1'
#
loop_
_entity.id
_entity.type
_entity.pdbx_description
1 polymer ?
#
loop_
_entity_poly.entity_id
_entity_poly.type
_entity_poly.pdbx_seq_one_letter_code
_entity_poly.pdbx_strand_id
1 'polypeptide(L)'
;MNPIAFAVALALAAIPAYPAFASHPEGVELVVNEKAAIQTTIDGVYDVISGPVGAARDWDKMRALMTEDARLTPIGTDGHSSYDVDGYVARSEEFLMSQGFFEIETGNRMEVYGNLAQVWSAYEGRTSSADGPVFVTGINSFQLVKTENGWKVFSILWQAANDKLPVPADLAETEAE
;
A
#
# COMPACT_ATOMS: atom_id res chain seq x y z
N MET A 1 -51.18 -45.48 8.84
CA MET A 1 -49.92 -44.94 8.49
C MET A 1 -50.01 -43.40 8.56
N ASN A 2 -49.57 -42.78 9.65
CA ASN A 2 -49.62 -41.34 9.86
C ASN A 2 -48.28 -40.74 9.47
N PRO A 3 -48.23 -39.66 8.67
CA PRO A 3 -47.00 -38.93 8.48
C PRO A 3 -46.78 -37.93 9.64
N ILE A 4 -45.63 -38.03 10.27
CA ILE A 4 -45.14 -37.10 11.30
C ILE A 4 -44.61 -35.86 10.58
N ALA A 5 -45.28 -34.73 10.78
CA ALA A 5 -44.81 -33.43 10.31
C ALA A 5 -43.75 -32.88 11.30
N PHE A 6 -42.51 -32.74 10.84
CA PHE A 6 -41.46 -32.02 11.57
C PHE A 6 -41.63 -30.51 11.34
N ALA A 7 -42.07 -29.82 12.38
CA ALA A 7 -42.04 -28.35 12.39
C ALA A 7 -40.62 -27.89 12.78
N VAL A 8 -39.88 -27.30 11.83
CA VAL A 8 -38.60 -26.60 12.12
C VAL A 8 -38.93 -25.19 12.61
N ALA A 9 -38.79 -24.99 13.92
CA ALA A 9 -38.88 -23.65 14.50
C ALA A 9 -37.60 -22.86 14.18
N LEU A 10 -37.71 -21.86 13.29
CA LEU A 10 -36.64 -20.92 12.98
C LEU A 10 -36.55 -19.93 14.14
N ALA A 11 -35.59 -20.09 15.04
CA ALA A 11 -35.27 -19.10 16.06
C ALA A 11 -34.57 -17.92 15.41
N LEU A 12 -35.26 -16.78 15.22
CA LEU A 12 -34.61 -15.49 14.90
C LEU A 12 -33.79 -15.07 16.13
N ALA A 13 -32.50 -15.28 16.08
CA ALA A 13 -31.59 -14.65 17.03
C ALA A 13 -31.59 -13.14 16.76
N ALA A 14 -32.03 -12.35 17.74
CA ALA A 14 -31.90 -10.89 17.67
C ALA A 14 -30.42 -10.51 17.63
N ILE A 15 -30.00 -9.93 16.52
CA ILE A 15 -28.66 -9.34 16.39
C ILE A 15 -28.62 -8.14 17.34
N PRO A 16 -27.71 -8.09 18.34
CA PRO A 16 -27.59 -6.91 19.17
C PRO A 16 -27.22 -5.71 18.28
N ALA A 17 -28.01 -4.63 18.36
CA ALA A 17 -27.69 -3.39 17.70
C ALA A 17 -26.37 -2.87 18.28
N TYR A 18 -25.31 -2.87 17.49
CA TYR A 18 -24.07 -2.18 17.85
C TYR A 18 -24.39 -0.69 18.00
N PRO A 19 -23.99 -0.06 19.12
CA PRO A 19 -24.16 1.37 19.24
C PRO A 19 -23.43 2.04 18.09
N ALA A 20 -24.12 2.94 17.37
CA ALA A 20 -23.50 3.79 16.37
C ALA A 20 -22.32 4.49 17.05
N PHE A 21 -21.12 4.35 16.50
CA PHE A 21 -19.95 5.05 16.98
C PHE A 21 -20.26 6.53 16.88
N ALA A 22 -20.53 7.17 18.03
CA ALA A 22 -20.61 8.60 18.10
C ALA A 22 -19.24 9.14 17.65
N SER A 23 -19.21 9.96 16.61
CA SER A 23 -18.02 10.66 16.16
C SER A 23 -17.57 11.61 17.27
N HIS A 24 -16.71 11.12 18.18
CA HIS A 24 -16.03 11.98 19.14
C HIS A 24 -14.93 12.72 18.39
N PRO A 25 -14.73 14.03 18.61
CA PRO A 25 -13.66 14.79 18.00
C PRO A 25 -12.27 14.17 18.24
N GLU A 26 -12.05 13.56 19.38
CA GLU A 26 -10.82 12.77 19.68
C GLU A 26 -10.60 11.60 18.71
N GLY A 27 -11.64 10.94 18.24
CA GLY A 27 -11.54 9.84 17.28
C GLY A 27 -11.12 10.31 15.89
N VAL A 28 -11.54 11.50 15.48
CA VAL A 28 -11.13 12.10 14.20
C VAL A 28 -9.65 12.50 14.23
N GLU A 29 -9.18 13.12 15.30
CA GLU A 29 -7.78 13.53 15.44
C GLU A 29 -6.84 12.30 15.48
N LEU A 30 -7.21 11.23 16.17
CA LEU A 30 -6.44 9.99 16.17
C LEU A 30 -6.33 9.37 14.78
N VAL A 31 -7.41 9.36 14.00
CA VAL A 31 -7.39 8.82 12.62
C VAL A 31 -6.53 9.68 11.69
N VAL A 32 -6.56 11.00 11.82
CA VAL A 32 -5.70 11.92 11.05
C VAL A 32 -4.23 11.68 11.37
N ASN A 33 -3.88 11.53 12.66
CA ASN A 33 -2.51 11.22 13.07
C ASN A 33 -2.02 9.86 12.55
N GLU A 34 -2.90 8.84 12.54
CA GLU A 34 -2.54 7.52 12.00
C GLU A 34 -2.29 7.58 10.49
N LYS A 35 -3.14 8.27 9.74
CA LYS A 35 -2.96 8.44 8.29
C LYS A 35 -1.65 9.18 7.97
N ALA A 36 -1.31 10.22 8.70
CA ALA A 36 -0.05 10.94 8.53
C ALA A 36 1.18 10.05 8.83
N ALA A 37 1.11 9.21 9.87
CA ALA A 37 2.19 8.28 10.20
C ALA A 37 2.34 7.18 9.15
N ILE A 38 1.24 6.68 8.58
CA ILE A 38 1.23 5.72 7.48
C ILE A 38 1.86 6.36 6.24
N GLN A 39 1.44 7.60 5.89
CA GLN A 39 1.99 8.33 4.76
C GLN A 39 3.51 8.52 4.90
N THR A 40 3.99 8.90 6.07
CA THR A 40 5.44 9.02 6.34
C THR A 40 6.18 7.71 6.08
N THR A 41 5.58 6.56 6.38
CA THR A 41 6.18 5.24 6.08
C THR A 41 6.23 4.99 4.58
N ILE A 42 5.16 5.29 3.85
CA ILE A 42 5.08 5.15 2.38
C ILE A 42 6.08 6.09 1.68
N ASP A 43 6.11 7.37 2.08
CA ASP A 43 7.07 8.35 1.56
C ASP A 43 8.52 7.87 1.76
N GLY A 44 8.80 7.27 2.91
CA GLY A 44 10.10 6.67 3.19
C GLY A 44 10.47 5.54 2.23
N VAL A 45 9.50 4.72 1.77
CA VAL A 45 9.73 3.68 0.76
C VAL A 45 10.05 4.30 -0.60
N TYR A 46 9.26 5.29 -1.03
CA TYR A 46 9.51 6.03 -2.28
C TYR A 46 10.85 6.74 -2.28
N ASP A 47 11.23 7.38 -1.15
CA ASP A 47 12.52 8.03 -0.99
C ASP A 47 13.69 7.05 -1.16
N VAL A 48 13.60 5.86 -0.54
CA VAL A 48 14.69 4.88 -0.60
C VAL A 48 14.93 4.37 -2.00
N ILE A 49 13.89 4.07 -2.77
CA ILE A 49 14.07 3.56 -4.14
C ILE A 49 14.44 4.64 -5.14
N SER A 50 14.23 5.91 -4.78
CA SER A 50 14.50 7.06 -5.64
C SER A 50 15.94 7.54 -5.52
N GLY A 51 16.52 7.98 -6.64
CA GLY A 51 17.84 8.59 -6.67
C GLY A 51 18.48 8.63 -8.05
N PRO A 52 19.51 9.47 -8.22
CA PRO A 52 20.18 9.64 -9.51
C PRO A 52 21.02 8.41 -9.90
N VAL A 53 21.49 8.43 -11.14
CA VAL A 53 22.43 7.43 -11.68
C VAL A 53 23.66 7.29 -10.77
N GLY A 54 24.04 6.07 -10.45
CA GLY A 54 25.20 5.73 -9.64
C GLY A 54 25.03 5.94 -8.12
N ALA A 55 23.92 6.50 -7.66
CA ALA A 55 23.68 6.66 -6.23
C ALA A 55 23.24 5.34 -5.59
N ALA A 56 23.95 4.92 -4.57
CA ALA A 56 23.53 3.79 -3.74
C ALA A 56 22.23 4.12 -2.99
N ARG A 57 21.39 3.12 -2.81
CA ARG A 57 20.15 3.24 -2.05
C ARG A 57 20.38 2.88 -0.58
N ASP A 58 19.62 3.51 0.31
CA ASP A 58 19.66 3.19 1.75
C ASP A 58 18.81 1.93 2.05
N TRP A 59 19.36 0.77 1.74
CA TRP A 59 18.66 -0.50 1.95
C TRP A 59 18.43 -0.83 3.43
N ASP A 60 19.20 -0.26 4.34
CA ASP A 60 18.97 -0.43 5.78
C ASP A 60 17.74 0.37 6.22
N LYS A 61 17.54 1.58 5.67
CA LYS A 61 16.28 2.33 5.83
C LYS A 61 15.11 1.54 5.25
N MET A 62 15.27 0.91 4.07
CA MET A 62 14.21 0.05 3.49
C MET A 62 13.81 -1.06 4.44
N ARG A 63 14.77 -1.82 4.98
CA ARG A 63 14.50 -2.88 5.96
C ARG A 63 13.82 -2.35 7.21
N ALA A 64 14.23 -1.18 7.69
CA ALA A 64 13.63 -0.54 8.85
C ALA A 64 12.17 -0.11 8.65
N LEU A 65 11.74 0.14 7.42
CA LEU A 65 10.34 0.48 7.07
C LEU A 65 9.45 -0.75 6.90
N MET A 66 10.02 -1.94 6.75
CA MET A 66 9.29 -3.19 6.50
C MET A 66 9.15 -4.04 7.77
N THR A 67 8.20 -4.98 7.76
CA THR A 67 8.22 -6.11 8.71
C THR A 67 9.29 -7.12 8.28
N GLU A 68 9.72 -7.98 9.19
CA GLU A 68 10.73 -9.02 8.92
C GLU A 68 10.27 -10.00 7.82
N ASP A 69 8.99 -10.29 7.78
CA ASP A 69 8.35 -11.20 6.82
C ASP A 69 7.69 -10.49 5.63
N ALA A 70 8.02 -9.20 5.41
CA ALA A 70 7.45 -8.40 4.32
C ALA A 70 7.61 -9.06 2.95
N ARG A 71 6.63 -8.82 2.08
CA ARG A 71 6.65 -9.31 0.69
C ARG A 71 6.47 -8.18 -0.30
N LEU A 72 7.33 -8.19 -1.33
CA LEU A 72 7.33 -7.25 -2.43
C LEU A 72 7.06 -8.03 -3.72
N THR A 73 5.96 -7.71 -4.41
CA THR A 73 5.38 -8.58 -5.44
C THR A 73 5.00 -7.79 -6.69
N PRO A 74 5.88 -7.74 -7.71
CA PRO A 74 5.48 -7.23 -9.04
C PRO A 74 4.44 -8.14 -9.68
N ILE A 75 3.42 -7.53 -10.28
CA ILE A 75 2.40 -8.17 -11.08
C ILE A 75 2.67 -7.84 -12.55
N GLY A 76 3.01 -8.85 -13.33
CA GLY A 76 3.23 -8.74 -14.79
C GLY A 76 2.11 -9.37 -15.59
N THR A 77 2.24 -9.31 -16.92
CA THR A 77 1.30 -9.96 -17.86
C THR A 77 1.29 -11.48 -17.74
N ASP A 78 2.43 -12.08 -17.38
CA ASP A 78 2.62 -13.53 -17.31
C ASP A 78 2.52 -14.09 -15.88
N GLY A 79 2.06 -13.26 -14.94
CA GLY A 79 1.89 -13.64 -13.54
C GLY A 79 2.64 -12.72 -12.57
N HIS A 80 3.00 -13.25 -11.41
CA HIS A 80 3.67 -12.49 -10.35
C HIS A 80 4.88 -13.25 -9.80
N SER A 81 5.77 -12.51 -9.17
CA SER A 81 6.90 -13.06 -8.40
C SER A 81 6.96 -12.37 -7.05
N SER A 82 7.10 -13.12 -5.97
CA SER A 82 7.12 -12.55 -4.62
C SER A 82 8.53 -12.66 -4.03
N TYR A 83 9.03 -11.57 -3.49
CA TYR A 83 10.35 -11.45 -2.90
C TYR A 83 10.22 -10.99 -1.44
N ASP A 84 11.14 -11.42 -0.60
CA ASP A 84 11.46 -10.69 0.62
C ASP A 84 12.27 -9.42 0.28
N VAL A 85 12.60 -8.63 1.28
CA VAL A 85 13.31 -7.36 1.06
C VAL A 85 14.68 -7.59 0.40
N ASP A 86 15.44 -8.59 0.85
CA ASP A 86 16.78 -8.87 0.30
C ASP A 86 16.70 -9.39 -1.15
N GLY A 87 15.73 -10.22 -1.46
CA GLY A 87 15.46 -10.68 -2.83
C GLY A 87 15.04 -9.53 -3.76
N TYR A 88 14.26 -8.58 -3.25
CA TYR A 88 13.94 -7.36 -3.99
C TYR A 88 15.18 -6.50 -4.25
N VAL A 89 16.02 -6.28 -3.25
CA VAL A 89 17.29 -5.54 -3.37
C VAL A 89 18.18 -6.19 -4.42
N ALA A 90 18.43 -7.48 -4.30
CA ALA A 90 19.29 -8.22 -5.24
C ALA A 90 18.81 -8.12 -6.70
N ARG A 91 17.49 -8.04 -6.91
CA ARG A 91 16.88 -7.91 -8.24
C ARG A 91 16.92 -6.49 -8.79
N SER A 92 16.75 -5.48 -7.93
CA SER A 92 16.41 -4.11 -8.36
C SER A 92 17.60 -3.15 -8.31
N GLU A 93 18.59 -3.38 -7.46
CA GLU A 93 19.69 -2.45 -7.18
C GLU A 93 20.45 -2.02 -8.43
N GLU A 94 20.85 -2.97 -9.29
CA GLU A 94 21.58 -2.68 -10.52
C GLU A 94 20.77 -1.77 -11.45
N PHE A 95 19.48 -2.07 -11.63
CA PHE A 95 18.58 -1.26 -12.46
C PHE A 95 18.44 0.15 -11.89
N LEU A 96 18.13 0.27 -10.60
CA LEU A 96 17.89 1.55 -9.92
C LEU A 96 19.14 2.45 -9.97
N MET A 97 20.33 1.87 -9.87
CA MET A 97 21.58 2.62 -9.94
C MET A 97 21.96 2.98 -11.38
N SER A 98 21.76 2.07 -12.35
CA SER A 98 22.24 2.27 -13.73
C SER A 98 21.44 3.31 -14.52
N GLN A 99 20.15 3.43 -14.27
CA GLN A 99 19.25 4.32 -15.00
C GLN A 99 18.96 5.63 -14.26
N GLY A 100 19.17 5.66 -12.95
CA GLY A 100 18.52 6.65 -12.09
C GLY A 100 17.00 6.42 -12.10
N PHE A 101 16.41 6.38 -10.94
CA PHE A 101 14.99 6.09 -10.81
C PHE A 101 14.39 6.99 -9.73
N PHE A 102 13.27 7.62 -10.05
CA PHE A 102 12.52 8.44 -9.10
C PHE A 102 11.06 8.01 -9.18
N GLU A 103 10.52 7.51 -8.09
CA GLU A 103 9.12 7.15 -7.99
C GLU A 103 8.40 8.17 -7.12
N ILE A 104 7.32 8.72 -7.64
CA ILE A 104 6.56 9.80 -7.02
C ILE A 104 5.12 9.34 -6.90
N GLU A 105 4.57 9.41 -5.68
CA GLU A 105 3.15 9.23 -5.48
C GLU A 105 2.39 10.39 -6.10
N THR A 106 1.36 10.08 -6.90
CA THR A 106 0.52 11.09 -7.56
C THR A 106 -0.86 11.20 -6.92
N GLY A 107 -1.22 10.24 -6.08
CA GLY A 107 -2.44 10.24 -5.29
C GLY A 107 -2.64 8.91 -4.60
N ASN A 108 -3.46 8.88 -3.55
CA ASN A 108 -3.75 7.64 -2.85
C ASN A 108 -5.15 7.57 -2.26
N ARG A 109 -5.56 6.35 -1.94
CA ARG A 109 -6.73 6.07 -1.11
C ARG A 109 -6.33 5.15 0.03
N MET A 110 -6.52 5.64 1.26
CA MET A 110 -6.07 4.99 2.48
C MET A 110 -7.25 4.60 3.37
N GLU A 111 -7.28 3.35 3.81
CA GLU A 111 -8.23 2.80 4.77
C GLU A 111 -7.48 2.26 5.98
N VAL A 112 -7.96 2.58 7.18
CA VAL A 112 -7.33 2.19 8.45
C VAL A 112 -8.36 1.50 9.34
N TYR A 113 -7.98 0.35 9.89
CA TYR A 113 -8.78 -0.36 10.88
C TYR A 113 -7.88 -0.88 12.01
N GLY A 114 -7.91 -0.22 13.14
CA GLY A 114 -7.06 -0.57 14.30
C GLY A 114 -5.57 -0.54 13.92
N ASN A 115 -4.92 -1.68 13.98
CA ASN A 115 -3.49 -1.85 13.65
C ASN A 115 -3.24 -2.29 12.19
N LEU A 116 -4.25 -2.20 11.34
CA LEU A 116 -4.20 -2.59 9.92
C LEU A 116 -4.45 -1.36 9.05
N ALA A 117 -3.64 -1.17 8.02
CA ALA A 117 -3.89 -0.19 6.97
C ALA A 117 -3.75 -0.82 5.58
N GLN A 118 -4.60 -0.36 4.66
CA GLN A 118 -4.55 -0.65 3.23
C GLN A 118 -4.46 0.67 2.48
N VAL A 119 -3.48 0.79 1.57
CA VAL A 119 -3.30 2.00 0.76
C VAL A 119 -3.13 1.61 -0.71
N TRP A 120 -4.00 2.16 -1.55
CA TRP A 120 -3.83 2.21 -2.99
C TRP A 120 -3.10 3.51 -3.32
N SER A 121 -1.88 3.41 -3.80
CA SER A 121 -1.00 4.54 -4.11
C SER A 121 -0.71 4.54 -5.60
N ALA A 122 -1.20 5.55 -6.31
CA ALA A 122 -0.86 5.78 -7.70
C ALA A 122 0.53 6.39 -7.79
N TYR A 123 1.33 5.96 -8.75
CA TYR A 123 2.70 6.42 -8.90
C TYR A 123 3.10 6.75 -10.33
N GLU A 124 4.09 7.61 -10.44
CA GLU A 124 4.88 7.85 -11.65
C GLU A 124 6.33 7.47 -11.40
N GLY A 125 6.90 6.65 -12.29
CA GLY A 125 8.33 6.39 -12.34
C GLY A 125 8.99 7.31 -13.37
N ARG A 126 10.06 8.00 -12.97
CA ARG A 126 10.81 8.98 -13.77
C ARG A 126 12.28 8.62 -13.81
N THR A 127 12.96 9.01 -14.89
CA THR A 127 14.41 8.82 -15.06
C THR A 127 15.14 10.13 -14.89
N SER A 128 16.42 10.04 -14.56
CA SER A 128 17.38 11.15 -14.47
C SER A 128 17.17 12.10 -13.29
N SER A 129 15.96 12.53 -13.00
CA SER A 129 15.61 13.41 -11.88
C SER A 129 14.13 13.27 -11.52
N ALA A 130 13.73 13.84 -10.38
CA ALA A 130 12.33 13.89 -9.97
C ALA A 130 11.43 14.67 -10.95
N ASP A 131 12.00 15.63 -11.70
CA ASP A 131 11.32 16.38 -12.75
C ASP A 131 11.56 15.80 -14.15
N GLY A 132 12.20 14.62 -14.22
CA GLY A 132 12.51 13.96 -15.48
C GLY A 132 11.28 13.40 -16.19
N PRO A 133 11.46 12.85 -17.39
CA PRO A 133 10.36 12.30 -18.15
C PRO A 133 9.77 11.07 -17.43
N VAL A 134 8.43 11.01 -17.37
CA VAL A 134 7.69 9.83 -16.91
C VAL A 134 7.85 8.72 -17.93
N PHE A 135 8.26 7.53 -17.51
CA PHE A 135 8.37 6.36 -18.37
C PHE A 135 7.48 5.19 -17.94
N VAL A 136 6.96 5.24 -16.72
CA VAL A 136 6.01 4.26 -16.20
C VAL A 136 5.05 4.93 -15.22
N THR A 137 3.81 4.49 -15.23
CA THR A 137 2.80 4.80 -14.20
C THR A 137 2.20 3.50 -13.71
N GLY A 138 1.55 3.51 -12.56
CA GLY A 138 0.91 2.31 -12.03
C GLY A 138 0.30 2.52 -10.65
N ILE A 139 -0.02 1.39 -10.04
CA ILE A 139 -0.56 1.34 -8.68
C ILE A 139 0.33 0.46 -7.82
N ASN A 140 0.70 0.97 -6.66
CA ASN A 140 1.20 0.22 -5.53
C ASN A 140 0.05 -0.06 -4.55
N SER A 141 -0.15 -1.30 -4.19
CA SER A 141 -1.07 -1.73 -3.13
C SER A 141 -0.23 -2.04 -1.89
N PHE A 142 -0.24 -1.13 -0.92
CA PHE A 142 0.44 -1.32 0.36
C PHE A 142 -0.51 -1.93 1.37
N GLN A 143 -0.01 -2.90 2.13
CA GLN A 143 -0.60 -3.34 3.38
C GLN A 143 0.39 -3.04 4.51
N LEU A 144 -0.10 -2.37 5.55
CA LEU A 144 0.74 -1.98 6.68
C LEU A 144 0.14 -2.51 7.98
N VAL A 145 1.02 -2.76 8.94
CA VAL A 145 0.68 -3.12 10.31
C VAL A 145 1.31 -2.15 11.29
N LYS A 146 0.58 -1.80 12.34
CA LYS A 146 1.09 -0.98 13.43
C LYS A 146 1.82 -1.86 14.43
N THR A 147 3.07 -1.54 14.68
CA THR A 147 3.95 -2.21 15.64
C THR A 147 4.28 -1.27 16.82
N GLU A 148 5.02 -1.75 17.79
CA GLU A 148 5.56 -0.90 18.87
C GLU A 148 6.50 0.21 18.35
N ASN A 149 7.10 0.00 17.18
CA ASN A 149 8.00 0.94 16.51
C ASN A 149 7.32 1.76 15.39
N GLY A 150 5.98 1.89 15.43
CA GLY A 150 5.19 2.60 14.44
C GLY A 150 4.69 1.70 13.31
N TRP A 151 4.20 2.32 12.25
CA TRP A 151 3.69 1.62 11.08
C TRP A 151 4.82 1.00 10.26
N LYS A 152 4.63 -0.25 9.83
CA LYS A 152 5.55 -1.00 8.99
C LYS A 152 4.82 -1.58 7.80
N VAL A 153 5.47 -1.60 6.65
CA VAL A 153 4.95 -2.26 5.45
C VAL A 153 5.04 -3.76 5.63
N PHE A 154 3.91 -4.44 5.51
CA PHE A 154 3.79 -5.90 5.51
C PHE A 154 3.87 -6.47 4.09
N SER A 155 3.23 -5.80 3.13
CA SER A 155 3.34 -6.19 1.72
C SER A 155 3.17 -5.01 0.78
N ILE A 156 3.82 -5.09 -0.37
CA ILE A 156 3.58 -4.23 -1.52
C ILE A 156 3.33 -5.12 -2.73
N LEU A 157 2.17 -4.96 -3.37
CA LEU A 157 1.92 -5.48 -4.71
C LEU A 157 1.87 -4.29 -5.65
N TRP A 158 2.51 -4.38 -6.81
CA TRP A 158 2.42 -3.30 -7.80
C TRP A 158 2.21 -3.81 -9.20
N GLN A 159 1.49 -3.01 -9.96
CA GLN A 159 1.23 -3.27 -11.37
C GLN A 159 1.35 -1.99 -12.17
N ALA A 160 2.13 -2.04 -13.24
CA ALA A 160 2.22 -0.93 -14.17
C ALA A 160 0.92 -0.77 -14.96
N ALA A 161 0.53 0.49 -15.18
CA ALA A 161 -0.58 0.85 -16.05
C ALA A 161 -0.21 0.64 -17.53
N ASN A 162 -1.24 0.52 -18.36
CA ASN A 162 -1.12 0.48 -19.82
C ASN A 162 -2.43 0.96 -20.46
N ASP A 163 -2.49 1.02 -21.79
CA ASP A 163 -3.67 1.52 -22.53
C ASP A 163 -4.98 0.79 -22.19
N LYS A 164 -4.92 -0.45 -21.74
CA LYS A 164 -6.09 -1.26 -21.34
C LYS A 164 -6.37 -1.22 -19.84
N LEU A 165 -5.41 -0.78 -19.07
CA LEU A 165 -5.46 -0.69 -17.62
C LEU A 165 -4.86 0.66 -17.19
N PRO A 166 -5.56 1.79 -17.40
CA PRO A 166 -5.10 3.09 -16.95
C PRO A 166 -5.17 3.20 -15.41
N VAL A 167 -4.41 4.14 -14.84
CA VAL A 167 -4.57 4.53 -13.45
C VAL A 167 -5.98 5.08 -13.25
N PRO A 168 -6.77 4.62 -12.24
CA PRO A 168 -8.08 5.15 -11.94
C PRO A 168 -8.06 6.65 -11.65
N ALA A 169 -9.02 7.40 -12.20
CA ALA A 169 -9.04 8.86 -12.08
C ALA A 169 -9.15 9.34 -10.62
N ASP A 170 -9.87 8.60 -9.78
CA ASP A 170 -10.01 8.88 -8.34
C ASP A 170 -8.73 8.64 -7.53
N LEU A 171 -7.69 8.07 -8.14
CA LEU A 171 -6.36 7.90 -7.54
C LEU A 171 -5.31 8.81 -8.20
N ALA A 172 -5.63 9.41 -9.35
CA ALA A 172 -4.72 10.30 -10.08
C ALA A 172 -4.80 11.76 -9.60
N GLU A 173 -5.82 12.12 -8.84
CA GLU A 173 -6.03 13.45 -8.29
C GLU A 173 -5.93 13.38 -6.76
N THR A 174 -4.85 13.93 -6.20
CA THR A 174 -4.83 14.27 -4.77
C THR A 174 -5.82 15.43 -4.61
N GLU A 175 -6.97 15.20 -3.97
CA GLU A 175 -7.79 16.34 -3.51
C GLU A 175 -6.92 17.14 -2.56
N ALA A 176 -6.48 18.32 -3.04
CA ALA A 176 -5.82 19.30 -2.19
C ALA A 176 -6.90 19.85 -1.24
N GLU A 177 -6.91 19.38 0.01
CA GLU A 177 -7.61 20.04 1.12
C GLU A 177 -6.78 21.18 1.69
#